data_eff01dfa60621ba2d31de6867e06bd3f
#
_entry.id   eff01dfa60621ba2d31de6867e06bd3f
#
_cell.length_a   1.000
_cell.length_b   1.000
_cell.length_c   1.000
_cell.angle_alpha   90.00
_cell.angle_beta   90.00
_cell.angle_gamma   90.00
#
_symmetry.space_group_name_H-M   'P 1'
#
loop_
_entity.id
_entity.type
_entity.pdbx_description
1 polymer ?
#
loop_
_entity_poly.entity_id
_entity_poly.type
_entity_poly.pdbx_seq_one_letter_code
_entity_poly.pdbx_strand_id
1 'polypeptide(L)'
;GRDIKRYGYNWANLWLINTHNGIRGKLERIHIEDYPAVKAHLDHYWDRMSKRADKGDTPYNLRNCAYLEDFNKPKIVWGEISDRSKFAFEAYGSFIPEATTFLMVGSDLPYLLCVLNSPLSEWFFSKVGTTTGVGTVRWKKYTIQELLIPSVNVKLRQLFQQIVEKYVIGNITSEQLSKYSNKILYEVVGLIDEEIEFVENFYPPLI
;
A
#
# COMPACT_ATOMS: atom_id res chain seq x y z
N GLY A 1 -7.88 -5.32 -2.01
CA GLY A 1 -6.81 -5.58 -3.01
C GLY A 1 -7.17 -5.13 -4.41
N ARG A 2 -8.39 -5.39 -4.90
CA ARG A 2 -8.82 -5.09 -6.30
C ARG A 2 -8.75 -3.61 -6.67
N ASP A 3 -8.89 -2.73 -5.70
CA ASP A 3 -8.94 -1.28 -5.90
C ASP A 3 -7.54 -0.65 -5.94
N ILE A 4 -6.52 -1.41 -5.53
CA ILE A 4 -5.11 -1.00 -5.57
C ILE A 4 -4.59 -1.15 -7.00
N LYS A 5 -3.97 -0.09 -7.50
CA LYS A 5 -3.34 0.01 -8.81
C LYS A 5 -1.86 0.34 -8.64
N ARG A 6 -1.10 0.24 -9.71
CA ARG A 6 0.28 0.73 -9.74
C ARG A 6 0.29 2.24 -9.50
N TYR A 7 1.03 2.69 -8.50
CA TYR A 7 1.16 4.07 -8.00
C TYR A 7 -0.06 4.63 -7.28
N GLY A 8 -1.28 4.20 -7.58
CA GLY A 8 -2.52 4.78 -7.06
C GLY A 8 -3.59 3.75 -6.74
N TYR A 9 -4.77 4.22 -6.46
CA TYR A 9 -5.92 3.38 -6.09
C TYR A 9 -7.23 4.01 -6.58
N ASN A 10 -8.25 3.16 -6.75
CA ASN A 10 -9.63 3.60 -6.99
C ASN A 10 -10.40 3.47 -5.69
N TRP A 11 -10.93 4.58 -5.19
CA TRP A 11 -11.77 4.52 -4.00
C TRP A 11 -13.06 3.75 -4.28
N ALA A 12 -13.34 2.73 -3.46
CA ALA A 12 -14.53 1.88 -3.57
C ALA A 12 -15.82 2.59 -3.13
N ASN A 13 -15.76 3.88 -2.74
CA ASN A 13 -16.86 4.65 -2.20
C ASN A 13 -17.52 4.00 -0.96
N LEU A 14 -16.70 3.37 -0.12
CA LEU A 14 -17.11 2.76 1.14
C LEU A 14 -16.56 3.57 2.31
N TRP A 15 -17.39 3.68 3.35
CA TRP A 15 -17.02 4.34 4.60
C TRP A 15 -16.86 3.31 5.70
N LEU A 16 -15.82 3.46 6.52
CA LEU A 16 -15.60 2.64 7.71
C LEU A 16 -16.17 3.37 8.93
N ILE A 17 -17.04 2.71 9.67
CA ILE A 17 -17.42 3.13 11.01
C ILE A 17 -16.29 2.73 11.94
N ASN A 18 -15.39 3.67 12.24
CA ASN A 18 -14.17 3.40 13.01
C ASN A 18 -14.42 3.50 14.52
N THR A 19 -15.12 2.52 15.07
CA THR A 19 -15.30 2.35 16.53
C THR A 19 -14.07 1.68 17.15
N HIS A 20 -12.90 2.32 17.06
CA HIS A 20 -11.65 1.74 17.53
C HIS A 20 -11.66 1.47 19.04
N ASN A 21 -10.85 0.49 19.46
CA ASN A 21 -10.70 0.11 20.87
C ASN A 21 -9.61 0.93 21.60
N GLY A 22 -9.14 2.00 20.96
CA GLY A 22 -8.10 2.86 21.51
C GLY A 22 -6.70 2.26 21.46
N ILE A 23 -5.79 2.94 22.13
CA ILE A 23 -4.40 2.51 22.35
C ILE A 23 -4.12 2.71 23.83
N ARG A 24 -3.79 1.65 24.54
CA ARG A 24 -3.58 1.68 26.00
C ARG A 24 -2.58 2.78 26.41
N GLY A 25 -3.03 3.66 27.29
CA GLY A 25 -2.24 4.77 27.82
C GLY A 25 -2.04 5.96 26.85
N LYS A 26 -2.62 5.93 25.64
CA LYS A 26 -2.41 6.96 24.62
C LYS A 26 -3.69 7.48 23.97
N LEU A 27 -4.61 6.61 23.65
CA LEU A 27 -5.86 6.95 22.98
C LEU A 27 -6.99 6.16 23.63
N GLU A 28 -8.01 6.86 24.10
CA GLU A 28 -9.20 6.25 24.67
C GLU A 28 -10.01 5.54 23.57
N ARG A 29 -10.68 4.44 23.94
CA ARG A 29 -11.57 3.75 23.01
C ARG A 29 -12.81 4.61 22.70
N ILE A 30 -13.45 4.35 21.59
CA ILE A 30 -14.74 4.95 21.27
C ILE A 30 -15.80 4.42 22.24
N HIS A 31 -16.47 5.32 22.96
CA HIS A 31 -17.67 5.04 23.73
C HIS A 31 -18.87 5.20 22.81
N ILE A 32 -19.55 4.11 22.51
CA ILE A 32 -20.62 4.10 21.50
C ILE A 32 -21.82 4.95 21.93
N GLU A 33 -21.98 5.18 23.24
CA GLU A 33 -23.03 6.00 23.84
C GLU A 33 -22.93 7.48 23.41
N ASP A 34 -21.71 7.94 23.09
CA ASP A 34 -21.46 9.30 22.61
C ASP A 34 -21.93 9.50 21.16
N TYR A 35 -22.26 8.41 20.47
CA TYR A 35 -22.64 8.38 19.06
C TYR A 35 -23.99 7.67 18.85
N PRO A 36 -25.13 8.22 19.32
CA PRO A 36 -26.41 7.52 19.37
C PRO A 36 -26.91 7.07 18.00
N ALA A 37 -26.67 7.85 16.94
CA ALA A 37 -27.06 7.46 15.57
C ALA A 37 -26.25 6.26 15.06
N VAL A 38 -24.95 6.22 15.36
CA VAL A 38 -24.07 5.07 15.02
C VAL A 38 -24.48 3.85 15.83
N LYS A 39 -24.76 4.04 17.13
CA LYS A 39 -25.23 2.97 17.99
C LYS A 39 -26.54 2.36 17.43
N ALA A 40 -27.54 3.20 17.13
CA ALA A 40 -28.81 2.74 16.57
C ALA A 40 -28.61 1.96 15.26
N HIS A 41 -27.71 2.41 14.38
CA HIS A 41 -27.35 1.67 13.17
C HIS A 41 -26.71 0.31 13.50
N LEU A 42 -25.74 0.26 14.40
CA LEU A 42 -25.06 -0.98 14.78
C LEU A 42 -25.96 -1.96 15.52
N ASP A 43 -26.94 -1.50 16.30
CA ASP A 43 -27.90 -2.33 17.01
C ASP A 43 -28.71 -3.23 16.07
N HIS A 44 -28.93 -2.82 14.82
CA HIS A 44 -29.56 -3.68 13.80
C HIS A 44 -28.72 -4.94 13.49
N TYR A 45 -27.44 -4.94 13.79
CA TYR A 45 -26.50 -6.05 13.57
C TYR A 45 -26.10 -6.75 14.85
N TRP A 46 -26.76 -6.47 15.98
CA TRP A 46 -26.39 -6.91 17.32
C TRP A 46 -26.16 -8.42 17.43
N ASP A 47 -27.06 -9.23 16.86
CA ASP A 47 -26.96 -10.70 16.91
C ASP A 47 -25.65 -11.23 16.31
N ARG A 48 -25.10 -10.56 15.33
CA ARG A 48 -23.84 -10.90 14.70
C ARG A 48 -22.67 -10.29 15.45
N MET A 49 -22.79 -9.04 15.87
CA MET A 49 -21.69 -8.31 16.52
C MET A 49 -21.38 -8.85 17.91
N SER A 50 -22.41 -9.18 18.70
CA SER A 50 -22.24 -9.70 20.07
C SER A 50 -21.49 -11.06 20.08
N LYS A 51 -21.68 -11.87 19.04
CA LYS A 51 -21.12 -13.23 18.92
C LYS A 51 -19.75 -13.28 18.24
N ARG A 52 -19.28 -12.17 17.61
CA ARG A 52 -17.99 -12.20 16.92
C ARG A 52 -16.85 -12.38 17.91
N ALA A 53 -15.91 -13.26 17.58
CA ALA A 53 -14.72 -13.52 18.40
C ALA A 53 -13.72 -12.35 18.34
N ASP A 54 -13.64 -11.69 17.19
CA ASP A 54 -12.66 -10.64 16.86
C ASP A 54 -13.24 -9.24 17.15
N LYS A 55 -13.38 -8.89 18.42
CA LYS A 55 -13.91 -7.62 18.91
C LYS A 55 -12.97 -6.98 19.93
N GLY A 56 -13.20 -5.69 20.23
CA GLY A 56 -12.54 -4.96 21.31
C GLY A 56 -13.17 -5.25 22.68
N ASP A 57 -13.10 -4.29 23.59
CA ASP A 57 -13.62 -4.40 24.96
C ASP A 57 -15.14 -4.54 25.00
N THR A 58 -15.82 -4.00 24.02
CA THR A 58 -17.27 -4.19 23.84
C THR A 58 -17.57 -4.76 22.46
N PRO A 59 -18.78 -5.33 22.25
CA PRO A 59 -19.19 -5.76 20.91
C PRO A 59 -19.21 -4.64 19.84
N TYR A 60 -19.33 -3.40 20.24
CA TYR A 60 -19.29 -2.25 19.32
C TYR A 60 -17.87 -1.91 18.88
N ASN A 61 -16.87 -2.17 19.72
CA ASN A 61 -15.50 -1.81 19.40
C ASN A 61 -14.85 -2.81 18.44
N LEU A 62 -14.07 -2.27 17.51
CA LEU A 62 -13.13 -3.05 16.69
C LEU A 62 -12.05 -3.64 17.59
N ARG A 63 -11.42 -4.74 17.16
CA ARG A 63 -10.30 -5.33 17.92
C ARG A 63 -9.14 -4.35 18.04
N ASN A 64 -8.26 -4.60 18.99
CA ASN A 64 -7.05 -3.81 19.19
C ASN A 64 -6.19 -3.78 17.93
N CYS A 65 -5.70 -2.60 17.57
CA CYS A 65 -4.77 -2.38 16.49
C CYS A 65 -3.55 -1.61 17.02
N ALA A 66 -2.39 -2.27 17.06
CA ALA A 66 -1.15 -1.68 17.57
C ALA A 66 -0.61 -0.52 16.69
N TYR A 67 -1.01 -0.47 15.43
CA TYR A 67 -0.60 0.52 14.44
C TYR A 67 -1.76 1.40 13.95
N LEU A 68 -2.73 1.65 14.83
CA LEU A 68 -3.93 2.46 14.51
C LEU A 68 -3.56 3.86 13.96
N GLU A 69 -2.50 4.47 14.52
CA GLU A 69 -2.04 5.80 14.10
C GLU A 69 -1.39 5.82 12.71
N ASP A 70 -0.91 4.67 12.23
CA ASP A 70 -0.27 4.58 10.92
C ASP A 70 -1.28 4.77 9.78
N PHE A 71 -2.56 4.55 10.05
CA PHE A 71 -3.61 4.84 9.07
C PHE A 71 -3.74 6.33 8.73
N ASN A 72 -3.35 7.21 9.64
CA ASN A 72 -3.40 8.67 9.46
C ASN A 72 -2.11 9.26 8.86
N LYS A 73 -1.16 8.41 8.46
CA LYS A 73 0.12 8.83 7.85
C LYS A 73 0.10 8.58 6.34
N PRO A 74 0.94 9.31 5.58
CA PRO A 74 1.30 8.89 4.23
C PRO A 74 1.80 7.44 4.24
N LYS A 75 1.38 6.66 3.25
CA LYS A 75 1.70 5.23 3.22
C LYS A 75 1.73 4.65 1.81
N ILE A 76 2.50 3.60 1.64
CA ILE A 76 2.39 2.71 0.49
C ILE A 76 1.51 1.54 0.88
N VAL A 77 0.55 1.16 0.04
CA VAL A 77 -0.38 0.06 0.27
C VAL A 77 -0.30 -0.92 -0.89
N TRP A 78 -0.34 -2.22 -0.58
CA TRP A 78 -0.37 -3.28 -1.62
C TRP A 78 -1.17 -4.49 -1.15
N GLY A 79 -1.69 -5.26 -2.11
CA GLY A 79 -2.37 -6.54 -1.86
C GLY A 79 -1.41 -7.70 -1.74
N GLU A 80 -1.75 -8.72 -0.95
CA GLU A 80 -0.92 -9.93 -0.82
C GLU A 80 -0.76 -10.68 -2.15
N ILE A 81 -1.81 -10.75 -2.96
CA ILE A 81 -1.83 -11.51 -4.21
C ILE A 81 -2.04 -10.57 -5.38
N SER A 82 -1.13 -10.58 -6.33
CA SER A 82 -1.21 -9.80 -7.56
C SER A 82 -0.42 -10.48 -8.69
N ASP A 83 -0.82 -10.24 -9.93
CA ASP A 83 -0.11 -10.64 -11.15
C ASP A 83 1.18 -9.84 -11.33
N ARG A 84 1.18 -8.57 -10.94
CA ARG A 84 2.26 -7.59 -11.12
C ARG A 84 2.49 -6.79 -9.84
N SER A 85 3.55 -6.00 -9.80
CA SER A 85 3.73 -4.99 -8.76
C SER A 85 2.62 -3.96 -8.81
N LYS A 86 1.88 -3.81 -7.73
CA LYS A 86 0.79 -2.84 -7.56
C LYS A 86 0.92 -2.21 -6.18
N PHE A 87 1.88 -1.31 -6.07
CA PHE A 87 2.11 -0.51 -4.88
C PHE A 87 1.47 0.86 -5.09
N ALA A 88 0.46 1.18 -4.29
CA ALA A 88 -0.26 2.44 -4.34
C ALA A 88 0.26 3.40 -3.28
N PHE A 89 0.34 4.67 -3.61
CA PHE A 89 0.71 5.72 -2.66
C PHE A 89 -0.54 6.48 -2.20
N GLU A 90 -0.77 6.46 -0.90
CA GLU A 90 -1.77 7.27 -0.22
C GLU A 90 -1.04 8.38 0.56
N ALA A 91 -1.12 9.59 0.01
CA ALA A 91 -0.30 10.73 0.44
C ALA A 91 -0.84 11.48 1.66
N TYR A 92 -2.12 11.33 1.97
CA TYR A 92 -2.83 12.23 2.91
C TYR A 92 -3.24 11.59 4.23
N GLY A 93 -3.05 10.28 4.39
CA GLY A 93 -3.53 9.57 5.58
C GLY A 93 -5.06 9.51 5.69
N SER A 94 -5.76 9.57 4.55
CA SER A 94 -7.24 9.66 4.51
C SER A 94 -7.94 8.32 4.37
N PHE A 95 -7.22 7.26 3.99
CA PHE A 95 -7.81 5.97 3.69
C PHE A 95 -7.27 4.86 4.59
N ILE A 96 -8.17 3.98 4.99
CA ILE A 96 -7.85 2.75 5.74
C ILE A 96 -7.91 1.58 4.76
N PRO A 97 -6.80 0.86 4.54
CA PRO A 97 -6.78 -0.30 3.67
C PRO A 97 -7.49 -1.49 4.34
N GLU A 98 -8.05 -2.36 3.52
CA GLU A 98 -8.75 -3.58 3.94
C GLU A 98 -7.75 -4.63 4.44
N ALA A 99 -8.22 -5.57 5.28
CA ALA A 99 -7.41 -6.54 6.03
C ALA A 99 -6.55 -7.49 5.18
N THR A 100 -6.86 -7.68 3.89
CA THR A 100 -6.05 -8.51 2.97
C THR A 100 -4.89 -7.74 2.32
N THR A 101 -4.62 -6.54 2.80
CA THR A 101 -3.58 -5.65 2.30
C THR A 101 -2.50 -5.40 3.34
N PHE A 102 -1.35 -4.99 2.86
CA PHE A 102 -0.24 -4.52 3.69
C PHE A 102 -0.10 -3.01 3.54
N LEU A 103 0.51 -2.39 4.53
CA LEU A 103 0.88 -0.98 4.48
C LEU A 103 2.33 -0.78 4.94
N MET A 104 2.95 0.24 4.40
CA MET A 104 4.29 0.70 4.76
C MET A 104 4.23 2.19 5.04
N VAL A 105 4.69 2.59 6.22
CA VAL A 105 4.89 3.98 6.64
C VAL A 105 6.36 4.23 6.92
N GLY A 106 6.80 5.46 6.83
CA GLY A 106 8.20 5.82 7.12
C GLY A 106 8.68 6.97 6.23
N SER A 107 10.01 7.11 6.17
CA SER A 107 10.69 8.05 5.27
C SER A 107 10.81 7.47 3.86
N ASP A 108 11.13 8.34 2.91
CA ASP A 108 11.49 7.97 1.53
C ASP A 108 10.41 7.20 0.74
N LEU A 109 9.15 7.25 1.17
CA LEU A 109 8.05 6.55 0.51
C LEU A 109 7.96 6.85 -1.00
N PRO A 110 8.14 8.10 -1.49
CA PRO A 110 8.14 8.37 -2.93
C PRO A 110 9.22 7.61 -3.70
N TYR A 111 10.43 7.51 -3.14
CA TYR A 111 11.51 6.73 -3.73
C TYR A 111 11.18 5.23 -3.72
N LEU A 112 10.77 4.69 -2.57
CA LEU A 112 10.39 3.29 -2.43
C LEU A 112 9.23 2.91 -3.35
N LEU A 113 8.24 3.79 -3.50
CA LEU A 113 7.12 3.59 -4.43
C LEU A 113 7.60 3.36 -5.87
N CYS A 114 8.56 4.18 -6.32
CA CYS A 114 9.11 4.07 -7.66
C CYS A 114 9.92 2.78 -7.83
N VAL A 115 10.78 2.46 -6.86
CA VAL A 115 11.57 1.21 -6.89
C VAL A 115 10.66 -0.01 -6.91
N LEU A 116 9.71 -0.10 -5.98
CA LEU A 116 8.82 -1.26 -5.82
C LEU A 116 7.91 -1.49 -7.04
N ASN A 117 7.56 -0.43 -7.77
CA ASN A 117 6.79 -0.52 -9.01
C ASN A 117 7.65 -0.66 -10.28
N SER A 118 8.98 -0.70 -10.18
CA SER A 118 9.85 -0.77 -11.36
C SER A 118 9.87 -2.18 -11.97
N PRO A 119 10.11 -2.31 -13.29
CA PRO A 119 10.35 -3.59 -13.95
C PRO A 119 11.54 -4.34 -13.34
N LEU A 120 12.56 -3.62 -12.87
CA LEU A 120 13.72 -4.20 -12.21
C LEU A 120 13.33 -4.93 -10.92
N SER A 121 12.48 -4.32 -10.09
CA SER A 121 11.96 -4.98 -8.87
C SER A 121 11.05 -6.16 -9.20
N GLU A 122 10.24 -6.08 -10.23
CA GLU A 122 9.41 -7.21 -10.69
C GLU A 122 10.27 -8.39 -11.13
N TRP A 123 11.31 -8.10 -11.91
CA TRP A 123 12.25 -9.13 -12.34
C TRP A 123 12.96 -9.79 -11.14
N PHE A 124 13.50 -8.98 -10.22
CA PHE A 124 14.16 -9.52 -9.02
C PHE A 124 13.18 -10.31 -8.15
N PHE A 125 11.96 -9.80 -7.95
CA PHE A 125 10.91 -10.48 -7.20
C PHE A 125 10.57 -11.85 -7.80
N SER A 126 10.65 -12.01 -9.12
CA SER A 126 10.43 -13.31 -9.77
C SER A 126 11.45 -14.39 -9.33
N LYS A 127 12.61 -13.98 -8.80
CA LYS A 127 13.67 -14.90 -8.32
C LYS A 127 13.50 -15.27 -6.85
N VAL A 128 12.90 -14.40 -6.04
CA VAL A 128 12.76 -14.58 -4.59
C VAL A 128 11.32 -14.84 -4.15
N GLY A 129 10.35 -14.45 -4.95
CA GLY A 129 8.92 -14.56 -4.67
C GLY A 129 8.37 -15.98 -4.81
N THR A 130 7.22 -16.22 -4.20
CA THR A 130 6.46 -17.47 -4.33
C THR A 130 5.26 -17.27 -5.25
N THR A 131 5.09 -18.17 -6.22
CA THR A 131 3.94 -18.17 -7.12
C THR A 131 2.75 -18.88 -6.48
N THR A 132 1.54 -18.55 -6.96
CA THR A 132 0.32 -19.24 -6.54
C THR A 132 -0.04 -20.43 -7.47
N GLY A 133 0.72 -20.60 -8.56
CA GLY A 133 0.46 -21.63 -9.59
C GLY A 133 -0.58 -21.24 -10.66
N VAL A 134 -1.17 -20.04 -10.56
CA VAL A 134 -2.20 -19.53 -11.50
C VAL A 134 -1.82 -18.18 -12.10
N GLY A 135 -0.52 -17.93 -12.31
CA GLY A 135 -0.03 -16.69 -12.93
C GLY A 135 0.02 -15.48 -12.00
N THR A 136 -0.25 -15.65 -10.69
CA THR A 136 -0.10 -14.60 -9.68
C THR A 136 1.03 -14.93 -8.72
N VAL A 137 1.53 -13.92 -8.02
CA VAL A 137 2.59 -14.03 -7.02
C VAL A 137 2.14 -13.48 -5.67
N ARG A 138 2.78 -13.94 -4.60
CA ARG A 138 2.48 -13.52 -3.23
C ARG A 138 3.46 -12.44 -2.77
N TRP A 139 2.98 -11.19 -2.74
CA TRP A 139 3.72 -10.02 -2.28
C TRP A 139 3.71 -9.90 -0.74
N LYS A 140 4.22 -10.94 -0.08
CA LYS A 140 4.28 -10.96 1.39
C LYS A 140 5.39 -10.07 1.92
N LYS A 141 5.19 -9.53 3.13
CA LYS A 141 6.14 -8.65 3.79
C LYS A 141 7.57 -9.21 3.77
N TYR A 142 7.75 -10.46 4.17
CA TYR A 142 9.08 -11.08 4.25
C TYR A 142 9.76 -11.20 2.88
N THR A 143 9.02 -11.42 1.79
CA THR A 143 9.57 -11.49 0.44
C THR A 143 9.93 -10.08 -0.08
N ILE A 144 9.11 -9.07 0.24
CA ILE A 144 9.41 -7.68 -0.14
C ILE A 144 10.67 -7.19 0.58
N GLN A 145 10.92 -7.64 1.79
CA GLN A 145 12.13 -7.29 2.55
C GLN A 145 13.43 -7.84 1.94
N GLU A 146 13.34 -8.83 1.05
CA GLU A 146 14.49 -9.36 0.29
C GLU A 146 14.81 -8.54 -0.96
N LEU A 147 13.94 -7.60 -1.36
CA LEU A 147 14.19 -6.77 -2.53
C LEU A 147 15.37 -5.84 -2.31
N LEU A 148 16.26 -5.81 -3.29
CA LEU A 148 17.41 -4.92 -3.29
C LEU A 148 16.95 -3.50 -3.63
N ILE A 149 17.13 -2.58 -2.69
CA ILE A 149 16.84 -1.16 -2.86
C ILE A 149 18.15 -0.43 -3.15
N PRO A 150 18.33 0.14 -4.35
CA PRO A 150 19.55 0.86 -4.69
C PRO A 150 19.81 2.02 -3.72
N SER A 151 21.06 2.20 -3.32
CA SER A 151 21.42 3.36 -2.50
C SER A 151 21.48 4.61 -3.36
N VAL A 152 20.77 5.66 -2.95
CA VAL A 152 20.74 6.94 -3.66
C VAL A 152 21.07 8.10 -2.71
N ASN A 153 21.64 9.16 -3.24
CA ASN A 153 21.95 10.37 -2.49
C ASN A 153 20.68 11.22 -2.25
N VAL A 154 20.82 12.24 -1.41
CA VAL A 154 19.71 13.14 -1.03
C VAL A 154 19.09 13.84 -2.25
N LYS A 155 19.90 14.26 -3.23
CA LYS A 155 19.39 14.94 -4.44
C LYS A 155 18.47 14.02 -5.26
N LEU A 156 18.83 12.76 -5.42
CA LEU A 156 17.99 11.78 -6.13
C LEU A 156 16.72 11.47 -5.34
N ARG A 157 16.76 11.35 -4.01
CA ARG A 157 15.57 11.18 -3.19
C ARG A 157 14.60 12.35 -3.36
N GLN A 158 15.12 13.59 -3.36
CA GLN A 158 14.31 14.78 -3.62
C GLN A 158 13.71 14.78 -5.03
N LEU A 159 14.44 14.30 -6.03
CA LEU A 159 13.93 14.18 -7.39
C LEU A 159 12.76 13.19 -7.47
N PHE A 160 12.88 12.01 -6.85
CA PHE A 160 11.77 11.05 -6.76
C PHE A 160 10.57 11.66 -6.04
N GLN A 161 10.78 12.37 -4.94
CA GLN A 161 9.73 13.07 -4.23
C GLN A 161 8.99 14.05 -5.15
N GLN A 162 9.71 14.92 -5.87
CA GLN A 162 9.12 15.90 -6.79
C GLN A 162 8.32 15.24 -7.94
N ILE A 163 8.80 14.13 -8.48
CA ILE A 163 8.09 13.42 -9.56
C ILE A 163 6.80 12.79 -9.01
N VAL A 164 6.86 12.16 -7.84
CA VAL A 164 5.67 11.56 -7.20
C VAL A 164 4.67 12.65 -6.78
N GLU A 165 5.12 13.79 -6.27
CA GLU A 165 4.24 14.93 -5.96
C GLU A 165 3.49 15.41 -7.21
N LYS A 166 4.16 15.54 -8.36
CA LYS A 166 3.49 15.87 -9.63
C LYS A 166 2.42 14.86 -10.02
N TYR A 167 2.65 13.59 -9.75
CA TYR A 167 1.65 12.54 -9.97
C TYR A 167 0.47 12.67 -9.00
N VAL A 168 0.72 12.86 -7.71
CA VAL A 168 -0.32 13.00 -6.68
C VAL A 168 -1.27 14.17 -6.95
N ILE A 169 -0.74 15.29 -7.46
CA ILE A 169 -1.55 16.47 -7.83
C ILE A 169 -2.12 16.40 -9.26
N GLY A 170 -1.92 15.30 -9.97
CA GLY A 170 -2.49 15.06 -11.30
C GLY A 170 -1.79 15.74 -12.47
N ASN A 171 -0.57 16.27 -12.28
CA ASN A 171 0.19 16.93 -13.34
C ASN A 171 0.87 15.95 -14.30
N ILE A 172 1.06 14.70 -13.90
CA ILE A 172 1.56 13.61 -14.75
C ILE A 172 0.74 12.34 -14.52
N THR A 173 0.72 11.48 -15.55
CA THR A 173 0.04 10.17 -15.46
C THR A 173 0.91 9.12 -14.78
N SER A 174 0.33 7.96 -14.45
CA SER A 174 1.07 6.81 -13.91
C SER A 174 2.12 6.28 -14.90
N GLU A 175 1.84 6.32 -16.19
CA GLU A 175 2.78 5.94 -17.26
C GLU A 175 3.96 6.91 -17.33
N GLN A 176 3.70 8.21 -17.22
CA GLN A 176 4.76 9.22 -17.18
C GLN A 176 5.61 9.08 -15.91
N LEU A 177 4.97 8.85 -14.75
CA LEU A 177 5.71 8.59 -13.50
C LEU A 177 6.60 7.36 -13.67
N SER A 178 6.06 6.25 -14.18
CA SER A 178 6.83 5.02 -14.43
C SER A 178 8.02 5.29 -15.36
N LYS A 179 7.79 5.94 -16.49
CA LYS A 179 8.83 6.26 -17.48
C LYS A 179 9.96 7.10 -16.89
N TYR A 180 9.63 8.16 -16.14
CA TYR A 180 10.64 9.03 -15.54
C TYR A 180 11.42 8.32 -14.43
N SER A 181 10.73 7.62 -13.54
CA SER A 181 11.37 6.94 -12.42
C SER A 181 12.22 5.76 -12.87
N ASN A 182 11.77 4.96 -13.84
CA ASN A 182 12.52 3.84 -14.38
C ASN A 182 13.82 4.30 -15.03
N LYS A 183 13.78 5.36 -15.85
CA LYS A 183 14.99 5.93 -16.47
C LYS A 183 16.04 6.28 -15.42
N ILE A 184 15.65 6.97 -14.34
CA ILE A 184 16.57 7.34 -13.26
C ILE A 184 17.10 6.08 -12.55
N LEU A 185 16.24 5.10 -12.28
CA LEU A 185 16.63 3.87 -11.61
C LEU A 185 17.63 3.06 -12.44
N TYR A 186 17.44 2.95 -13.76
CA TYR A 186 18.37 2.25 -14.65
C TYR A 186 19.76 2.91 -14.68
N GLU A 187 19.79 4.25 -14.72
CA GLU A 187 21.04 5.02 -14.62
C GLU A 187 21.73 4.80 -13.25
N VAL A 188 20.97 4.79 -12.15
CA VAL A 188 21.49 4.55 -10.78
C VAL A 188 22.10 3.16 -10.64
N VAL A 189 21.47 2.15 -11.25
CA VAL A 189 21.93 0.76 -11.18
C VAL A 189 23.03 0.47 -12.22
N GLY A 190 23.14 1.32 -13.25
CA GLY A 190 24.13 1.19 -14.32
C GLY A 190 23.77 0.11 -15.34
N LEU A 191 22.48 -0.07 -15.64
CA LEU A 191 22.04 -1.02 -16.68
C LEU A 191 22.44 -0.52 -18.07
N ILE A 192 22.87 -1.45 -18.91
CA ILE A 192 23.06 -1.22 -20.35
C ILE A 192 21.74 -1.41 -21.12
N ASP A 193 21.69 -0.95 -22.37
CA ASP A 193 20.45 -0.95 -23.17
C ASP A 193 19.84 -2.35 -23.32
N GLU A 194 20.65 -3.40 -23.50
CA GLU A 194 20.18 -4.78 -23.61
C GLU A 194 19.56 -5.29 -22.28
N GLU A 195 20.09 -4.87 -21.14
CA GLU A 195 19.54 -5.22 -19.83
C GLU A 195 18.24 -4.47 -19.55
N ILE A 196 18.15 -3.19 -19.98
CA ILE A 196 16.93 -2.41 -19.91
C ILE A 196 15.83 -3.07 -20.75
N GLU A 197 16.13 -3.41 -22.01
CA GLU A 197 15.19 -4.11 -22.88
C GLU A 197 14.73 -5.43 -22.26
N PHE A 198 15.66 -6.19 -21.67
CA PHE A 198 15.34 -7.44 -20.99
C PHE A 198 14.37 -7.25 -19.82
N VAL A 199 14.62 -6.32 -18.90
CA VAL A 199 13.73 -6.15 -17.72
C VAL A 199 12.40 -5.53 -18.10
N GLU A 200 12.36 -4.63 -19.10
CA GLU A 200 11.11 -4.03 -19.58
C GLU A 200 10.20 -5.03 -20.29
N ASN A 201 10.77 -6.01 -21.00
CA ASN A 201 10.03 -7.07 -21.71
C ASN A 201 9.83 -8.34 -20.89
N PHE A 202 10.38 -8.41 -19.66
CA PHE A 202 10.31 -9.60 -18.81
C PHE A 202 8.88 -10.04 -18.50
N TYR A 203 7.99 -9.08 -18.29
CA TYR A 203 6.56 -9.31 -18.21
C TYR A 203 5.86 -8.56 -19.35
N PRO A 204 5.51 -9.26 -20.44
CA PRO A 204 4.76 -8.62 -21.51
C PRO A 204 3.44 -8.05 -20.98
N PRO A 205 2.89 -6.99 -21.60
CA PRO A 205 1.58 -6.45 -21.26
C PRO A 205 0.55 -7.57 -21.22
N LEU A 206 -0.27 -7.59 -20.18
CA LEU A 206 -1.45 -8.47 -20.17
C LEU A 206 -2.33 -8.05 -21.35
N ILE A 207 -2.47 -8.96 -22.32
CA ILE A 207 -3.37 -8.81 -23.46
C ILE A 207 -4.81 -8.89 -22.96
#